data_9bd66a3b3e1428d3bc501c4cd015b8d2
#
_entry.id   9bd66a3b3e1428d3bc501c4cd015b8d2
#
_cell.length_a   1.000
_cell.length_b   1.000
_cell.length_c   1.000
_cell.angle_alpha   90.00
_cell.angle_beta   90.00
_cell.angle_gamma   90.00
#
_symmetry.space_group_name_H-M   'P 1'
#
loop_
_entity.id
_entity.type
_entity.pdbx_description
1 polymer ?
#
loop_
_entity_poly.entity_id
_entity_poly.type
_entity_poly.pdbx_seq_one_letter_code
_entity_poly.pdbx_strand_id
1 'polypeptide(L)'
;MADFKELLKVLGKGLPSRPVLFEFYLNERLYRRACKEKYDVSTPYAIMRTMVRSFEYYGYDYATVRGSEYWFSNGESQEKATVSLNAGHCIVDRISFDRYPWMDAAACDYSALQRIATDLPPGMKVVVMGPGGVLENCISLVGFDNLCMMLYDDRELVGDVFERIG
;
A
#
# COMPACT_ATOMS: atom_id res chain seq x y z
N MET A 1 -13.61 -9.96 -20.49
CA MET A 1 -13.74 -8.50 -20.34
C MET A 1 -13.93 -8.22 -18.85
N ALA A 2 -13.21 -7.26 -18.29
CA ALA A 2 -13.35 -6.91 -16.88
C ALA A 2 -14.75 -6.34 -16.59
N ASP A 3 -15.30 -6.66 -15.42
CA ASP A 3 -16.56 -6.11 -14.92
C ASP A 3 -16.49 -5.96 -13.40
N PHE A 4 -16.14 -4.76 -12.95
CA PHE A 4 -16.03 -4.44 -11.53
C PHE A 4 -17.32 -4.66 -10.71
N LYS A 5 -18.48 -4.72 -11.38
CA LYS A 5 -19.76 -5.00 -10.73
C LYS A 5 -19.80 -6.41 -10.13
N GLU A 6 -19.05 -7.36 -10.71
CA GLU A 6 -18.96 -8.71 -10.16
C GLU A 6 -18.27 -8.71 -8.78
N LEU A 7 -17.20 -7.90 -8.60
CA LEU A 7 -16.58 -7.69 -7.29
C LEU A 7 -17.55 -7.02 -6.31
N LEU A 8 -18.29 -5.99 -6.75
CA LEU A 8 -19.28 -5.33 -5.89
C LEU A 8 -20.41 -6.28 -5.44
N LYS A 9 -20.81 -7.25 -6.28
CA LYS A 9 -21.77 -8.29 -5.86
C LYS A 9 -21.23 -9.11 -4.70
N VAL A 10 -19.96 -9.56 -4.79
CA VAL A 10 -19.32 -10.33 -3.70
C VAL A 10 -19.24 -9.49 -2.42
N LEU A 11 -18.80 -8.24 -2.50
CA LEU A 11 -18.72 -7.35 -1.34
C LEU A 11 -20.10 -7.07 -0.74
N GLY A 12 -21.14 -7.01 -1.56
CA GLY A 12 -22.54 -6.90 -1.13
C GLY A 12 -23.18 -8.22 -0.69
N LYS A 13 -22.39 -9.30 -0.49
CA LYS A 13 -22.86 -10.65 -0.13
C LYS A 13 -23.80 -11.27 -1.16
N GLY A 14 -23.75 -10.81 -2.41
CA GLY A 14 -24.50 -11.39 -3.52
C GLY A 14 -23.69 -12.43 -4.28
N LEU A 15 -24.36 -13.14 -5.20
CA LEU A 15 -23.74 -14.17 -6.04
C LEU A 15 -23.23 -13.53 -7.34
N PRO A 16 -21.91 -13.56 -7.63
CA PRO A 16 -21.40 -13.13 -8.92
C PRO A 16 -21.75 -14.13 -10.01
N SER A 17 -21.73 -13.70 -11.27
CA SER A 17 -22.04 -14.56 -12.43
C SER A 17 -20.88 -15.53 -12.77
N ARG A 18 -19.70 -15.30 -12.23
CA ARG A 18 -18.48 -16.09 -12.38
C ARG A 18 -17.57 -15.94 -11.15
N PRO A 19 -16.57 -16.81 -10.95
CA PRO A 19 -15.55 -16.60 -9.93
C PRO A 19 -14.87 -15.23 -10.11
N VAL A 20 -14.72 -14.50 -9.00
CA VAL A 20 -14.03 -13.20 -8.95
C VAL A 20 -12.67 -13.39 -8.31
N LEU A 21 -11.63 -13.03 -9.05
CA LEU A 21 -10.25 -13.03 -8.54
C LEU A 21 -10.07 -11.83 -7.62
N PHE A 22 -9.41 -12.05 -6.48
CA PHE A 22 -9.09 -10.98 -5.54
C PHE A 22 -7.66 -11.12 -5.03
N GLU A 23 -6.85 -10.06 -5.18
CA GLU A 23 -5.49 -9.96 -4.67
C GLU A 23 -5.13 -8.49 -4.44
N PHE A 24 -4.31 -8.23 -3.43
CA PHE A 24 -3.85 -6.86 -3.17
C PHE A 24 -2.69 -6.45 -4.06
N TYR A 25 -1.78 -7.37 -4.38
CA TYR A 25 -0.65 -7.09 -5.27
C TYR A 25 -0.12 -8.37 -5.90
N LEU A 26 0.50 -8.21 -7.04
CA LEU A 26 1.24 -9.26 -7.71
C LEU A 26 2.75 -9.07 -7.43
N ASN A 27 3.55 -10.12 -7.60
CA ASN A 27 4.99 -9.99 -7.50
C ASN A 27 5.62 -9.48 -8.82
N GLU A 28 6.86 -8.99 -8.74
CA GLU A 28 7.57 -8.43 -9.88
C GLU A 28 7.67 -9.39 -11.08
N ARG A 29 7.86 -10.70 -10.82
CA ARG A 29 7.95 -11.71 -11.89
C ARG A 29 6.65 -11.79 -12.69
N LEU A 30 5.51 -11.66 -12.03
CA LEU A 30 4.20 -11.63 -12.69
C LEU A 30 4.02 -10.32 -13.47
N TYR A 31 4.40 -9.17 -12.92
CA TYR A 31 4.36 -7.91 -13.64
C TYR A 31 5.21 -7.94 -14.91
N ARG A 32 6.45 -8.43 -14.84
CA ARG A 32 7.33 -8.59 -16.00
C ARG A 32 6.75 -9.55 -17.03
N ARG A 33 6.17 -10.68 -16.60
CA ARG A 33 5.54 -11.66 -17.50
C ARG A 33 4.33 -11.08 -18.22
N ALA A 34 3.48 -10.33 -17.53
CA ALA A 34 2.29 -9.72 -18.11
C ALA A 34 2.62 -8.59 -19.09
N CYS A 35 3.55 -7.72 -18.72
CA CYS A 35 3.87 -6.52 -19.49
C CYS A 35 4.94 -6.75 -20.56
N LYS A 36 5.83 -7.76 -20.39
CA LYS A 36 6.95 -8.03 -21.31
C LYS A 36 7.77 -6.75 -21.58
N GLU A 37 7.94 -6.35 -22.84
CA GLU A 37 8.66 -5.17 -23.28
C GLU A 37 7.98 -3.83 -22.84
N LYS A 38 6.72 -3.89 -22.41
CA LYS A 38 5.98 -2.72 -21.90
C LYS A 38 6.09 -2.57 -20.38
N TYR A 39 6.94 -3.40 -19.73
CA TYR A 39 7.23 -3.25 -18.30
C TYR A 39 8.01 -1.94 -18.09
N ASP A 40 7.40 -1.06 -17.31
CA ASP A 40 7.95 0.27 -17.04
C ASP A 40 7.62 0.69 -15.61
N VAL A 41 8.62 1.06 -14.85
CA VAL A 41 8.53 1.52 -13.46
C VAL A 41 9.29 2.84 -13.25
N SER A 42 9.53 3.58 -14.33
CA SER A 42 10.35 4.81 -14.32
C SER A 42 9.65 6.00 -13.65
N THR A 43 8.33 6.02 -13.62
CA THR A 43 7.53 7.09 -13.01
C THR A 43 6.35 6.51 -12.23
N PRO A 44 5.75 7.25 -11.27
CA PRO A 44 4.55 6.80 -10.56
C PRO A 44 3.42 6.36 -11.50
N TYR A 45 3.16 7.11 -12.57
CA TYR A 45 2.16 6.74 -13.57
C TYR A 45 2.54 5.45 -14.33
N ALA A 46 3.81 5.28 -14.72
CA ALA A 46 4.28 4.06 -15.40
C ALA A 46 4.14 2.82 -14.51
N ILE A 47 4.41 2.96 -13.20
CA ILE A 47 4.18 1.91 -12.20
C ILE A 47 2.71 1.52 -12.15
N MET A 48 1.79 2.48 -11.99
CA MET A 48 0.35 2.22 -11.96
C MET A 48 -0.13 1.56 -13.25
N ARG A 49 0.35 2.02 -14.40
CA ARG A 49 0.02 1.47 -15.70
C ARG A 49 0.51 0.04 -15.88
N THR A 50 1.69 -0.29 -15.36
CA THR A 50 2.23 -1.65 -15.30
C THR A 50 1.34 -2.54 -14.43
N MET A 51 0.90 -2.06 -13.27
CA MET A 51 -0.03 -2.78 -12.39
C MET A 51 -1.37 -3.02 -13.10
N VAL A 52 -2.02 -2.00 -13.64
CA VAL A 52 -3.30 -2.11 -14.35
C VAL A 52 -3.22 -3.14 -15.48
N ARG A 53 -2.21 -3.08 -16.34
CA ARG A 53 -2.01 -4.04 -17.43
C ARG A 53 -1.84 -5.47 -16.94
N SER A 54 -1.14 -5.63 -15.82
CA SER A 54 -0.89 -6.96 -15.28
C SER A 54 -2.14 -7.57 -14.69
N PHE A 55 -2.91 -6.81 -13.92
CA PHE A 55 -4.19 -7.25 -13.39
C PHE A 55 -5.18 -7.59 -14.52
N GLU A 56 -5.26 -6.76 -15.57
CA GLU A 56 -6.05 -7.04 -16.77
C GLU A 56 -5.61 -8.35 -17.45
N TYR A 57 -4.29 -8.54 -17.65
CA TYR A 57 -3.73 -9.72 -18.29
C TYR A 57 -4.08 -11.02 -17.56
N TYR A 58 -4.13 -10.99 -16.22
CA TYR A 58 -4.48 -12.14 -15.39
C TYR A 58 -5.99 -12.28 -15.17
N GLY A 59 -6.83 -11.39 -15.73
CA GLY A 59 -8.28 -11.52 -15.72
C GLY A 59 -8.97 -10.95 -14.48
N TYR A 60 -8.34 -10.02 -13.78
CA TYR A 60 -8.97 -9.30 -12.67
C TYR A 60 -9.92 -8.21 -13.17
N ASP A 61 -10.92 -7.89 -12.35
CA ASP A 61 -11.91 -6.85 -12.62
C ASP A 61 -11.47 -5.46 -12.13
N TYR A 62 -10.35 -5.41 -11.45
CA TYR A 62 -9.76 -4.21 -10.86
C TYR A 62 -8.24 -4.33 -10.87
N ALA A 63 -7.57 -3.22 -10.58
CA ALA A 63 -6.14 -3.22 -10.26
C ALA A 63 -5.91 -2.49 -8.95
N THR A 64 -5.05 -3.03 -8.10
CA THR A 64 -4.60 -2.34 -6.90
C THR A 64 -3.44 -1.42 -7.26
N VAL A 65 -3.51 -0.17 -6.81
CA VAL A 65 -2.46 0.84 -6.99
C VAL A 65 -2.22 1.61 -5.69
N ARG A 66 -1.01 2.17 -5.53
CA ARG A 66 -0.77 3.13 -4.45
C ARG A 66 -1.33 4.49 -4.85
N GLY A 67 -1.90 5.23 -3.87
CA GLY A 67 -2.47 6.56 -4.13
C GLY A 67 -1.42 7.61 -4.45
N SER A 68 -0.29 7.57 -3.74
CA SER A 68 0.82 8.53 -3.83
C SER A 68 2.08 7.90 -3.25
N GLU A 69 3.12 8.71 -3.06
CA GLU A 69 4.35 8.38 -2.35
C GLU A 69 4.20 8.37 -0.81
N TYR A 70 3.04 8.72 -0.28
CA TYR A 70 2.78 8.74 1.17
C TYR A 70 3.06 7.39 1.81
N TRP A 71 4.04 7.35 2.71
CA TRP A 71 4.51 6.13 3.36
C TRP A 71 5.24 6.42 4.66
N PHE A 72 5.19 5.49 5.61
CA PHE A 72 5.96 5.54 6.85
C PHE A 72 7.22 4.69 6.70
N SER A 73 8.39 5.35 6.54
CA SER A 73 9.66 4.65 6.37
C SER A 73 10.34 4.38 7.72
N ASN A 74 10.70 3.14 7.98
CA ASN A 74 11.51 2.78 9.14
C ASN A 74 13.03 2.76 8.87
N GLY A 75 13.45 3.24 7.69
CA GLY A 75 14.86 3.31 7.30
C GLY A 75 15.50 1.98 6.87
N GLU A 76 14.77 0.86 6.90
CA GLU A 76 15.29 -0.42 6.42
C GLU A 76 15.11 -0.58 4.90
N SER A 77 16.15 -1.10 4.23
CA SER A 77 16.02 -1.56 2.85
C SER A 77 15.25 -2.90 2.81
N GLN A 78 14.29 -3.04 1.90
CA GLN A 78 13.46 -4.24 1.74
C GLN A 78 14.19 -5.46 1.12
N GLU A 79 15.50 -5.56 1.25
CA GLU A 79 16.29 -6.64 0.65
C GLU A 79 16.31 -7.95 1.45
N LYS A 80 15.71 -7.97 2.65
CA LYS A 80 15.68 -9.17 3.51
C LYS A 80 14.52 -10.09 3.14
N ALA A 81 14.78 -11.39 3.03
CA ALA A 81 13.76 -12.40 2.76
C ALA A 81 12.71 -12.56 3.88
N THR A 82 13.06 -12.15 5.10
CA THR A 82 12.18 -12.12 6.28
C THR A 82 12.40 -10.83 7.03
N VAL A 83 11.32 -10.19 7.47
CA VAL A 83 11.36 -8.98 8.30
C VAL A 83 10.94 -9.37 9.72
N SER A 84 11.81 -9.06 10.70
CA SER A 84 11.43 -9.17 12.10
C SER A 84 10.51 -8.01 12.49
N LEU A 85 9.50 -8.26 13.32
CA LEU A 85 8.65 -7.19 13.88
C LEU A 85 9.42 -6.22 14.80
N ASN A 86 10.65 -6.58 15.16
CA ASN A 86 11.55 -5.76 15.98
C ASN A 86 12.72 -5.17 15.17
N ALA A 87 12.74 -5.34 13.85
CA ALA A 87 13.78 -4.77 13.01
C ALA A 87 13.38 -3.35 12.55
N GLY A 88 14.38 -2.47 12.46
CA GLY A 88 14.21 -1.17 11.81
C GLY A 88 13.43 -0.11 12.58
N HIS A 89 13.25 -0.27 13.90
CA HIS A 89 12.58 0.75 14.69
C HIS A 89 13.40 2.05 14.71
N CYS A 90 12.73 3.15 14.43
CA CYS A 90 13.32 4.50 14.35
C CYS A 90 12.74 5.46 15.39
N ILE A 91 11.63 5.10 16.05
CA ILE A 91 11.02 5.87 17.13
C ILE A 91 11.16 5.06 18.42
N VAL A 92 12.06 5.51 19.30
CA VAL A 92 12.35 4.84 20.57
C VAL A 92 12.11 5.75 21.78
N ASP A 93 11.95 7.05 21.56
CA ASP A 93 11.71 8.07 22.57
C ASP A 93 11.09 9.33 21.94
N ARG A 94 10.77 10.33 22.76
CA ARG A 94 10.20 11.61 22.33
C ARG A 94 11.12 12.33 21.34
N ILE A 95 12.43 12.27 21.50
CA ILE A 95 13.37 12.96 20.63
C ILE A 95 13.36 12.39 19.22
N SER A 96 13.33 11.06 19.11
CA SER A 96 13.25 10.37 17.81
C SER A 96 11.88 10.57 17.15
N PHE A 97 10.80 10.63 17.92
CA PHE A 97 9.46 10.98 17.42
C PHE A 97 9.43 12.38 16.81
N ASP A 98 9.97 13.38 17.51
CA ASP A 98 9.99 14.78 17.05
C ASP A 98 10.88 14.96 15.82
N ARG A 99 11.91 14.14 15.65
CA ARG A 99 12.84 14.18 14.51
C ARG A 99 12.39 13.32 13.33
N TYR A 100 11.40 12.46 13.52
CA TYR A 100 10.92 11.62 12.43
C TYR A 100 10.36 12.48 11.30
N PRO A 101 10.74 12.22 10.03
CA PRO A 101 10.29 13.02 8.88
C PRO A 101 8.85 12.69 8.49
N TRP A 102 7.91 13.10 9.33
CA TRP A 102 6.48 12.90 9.09
C TRP A 102 6.07 13.55 7.75
N MET A 103 5.53 12.74 6.86
CA MET A 103 4.98 13.24 5.60
C MET A 103 3.62 13.91 5.84
N ASP A 104 3.32 14.92 5.02
CA ASP A 104 1.99 15.51 4.93
C ASP A 104 1.24 14.91 3.74
N ALA A 105 0.17 14.18 4.01
CA ALA A 105 -0.64 13.56 2.97
C ALA A 105 -1.26 14.59 2.01
N ALA A 106 -1.56 15.81 2.50
CA ALA A 106 -2.10 16.89 1.67
C ALA A 106 -1.07 17.47 0.69
N ALA A 107 0.23 17.32 0.99
CA ALA A 107 1.32 17.80 0.13
C ALA A 107 1.77 16.75 -0.91
N CYS A 108 1.23 15.50 -0.87
CA CYS A 108 1.60 14.44 -1.80
C CYS A 108 1.05 14.66 -3.20
N ASP A 109 1.77 14.15 -4.21
CA ASP A 109 1.33 14.20 -5.62
C ASP A 109 0.39 13.05 -5.96
N TYR A 110 -0.88 13.37 -6.24
CA TYR A 110 -1.91 12.44 -6.67
C TYR A 110 -2.18 12.48 -8.19
N SER A 111 -1.38 13.21 -8.97
CA SER A 111 -1.60 13.39 -10.41
C SER A 111 -1.55 12.08 -11.20
N ALA A 112 -0.65 11.16 -10.81
CA ALA A 112 -0.56 9.83 -11.41
C ALA A 112 -1.85 9.02 -11.19
N LEU A 113 -2.45 9.10 -10.00
CA LEU A 113 -3.72 8.44 -9.68
C LEU A 113 -4.88 9.02 -10.50
N GLN A 114 -4.96 10.34 -10.61
CA GLN A 114 -5.97 11.00 -11.43
C GLN A 114 -5.86 10.58 -12.90
N ARG A 115 -4.64 10.54 -13.42
CA ARG A 115 -4.38 10.13 -14.80
C ARG A 115 -4.73 8.67 -15.04
N ILE A 116 -4.31 7.73 -14.18
CA ILE A 116 -4.61 6.31 -14.39
C ILE A 116 -6.11 6.03 -14.35
N ALA A 117 -6.89 6.78 -13.57
CA ALA A 117 -8.33 6.64 -13.49
C ALA A 117 -9.03 6.89 -14.85
N THR A 118 -8.44 7.69 -15.73
CA THR A 118 -8.94 7.95 -17.09
C THR A 118 -8.44 6.93 -18.13
N ASP A 119 -7.37 6.21 -17.83
CA ASP A 119 -6.70 5.28 -18.76
C ASP A 119 -7.01 3.80 -18.48
N LEU A 120 -8.07 3.51 -17.71
CA LEU A 120 -8.45 2.15 -17.35
C LEU A 120 -9.07 1.40 -18.56
N PRO A 121 -8.82 0.08 -18.66
CA PRO A 121 -9.58 -0.79 -19.55
C PRO A 121 -11.09 -0.72 -19.26
N PRO A 122 -11.94 -0.87 -20.28
CA PRO A 122 -13.39 -0.86 -20.10
C PRO A 122 -13.86 -1.87 -19.03
N GLY A 123 -14.71 -1.42 -18.12
CA GLY A 123 -15.25 -2.24 -17.02
C GLY A 123 -14.34 -2.43 -15.81
N MET A 124 -13.07 -2.05 -15.91
CA MET A 124 -12.09 -2.12 -14.82
C MET A 124 -12.15 -0.88 -13.91
N LYS A 125 -11.79 -1.04 -12.65
CA LYS A 125 -11.60 0.04 -11.68
C LYS A 125 -10.26 -0.10 -10.97
N VAL A 126 -9.82 0.94 -10.26
CA VAL A 126 -8.70 0.85 -9.32
C VAL A 126 -9.19 0.71 -7.89
N VAL A 127 -8.47 -0.09 -7.12
CA VAL A 127 -8.55 -0.14 -5.66
C VAL A 127 -7.30 0.54 -5.15
N VAL A 128 -7.47 1.68 -4.49
CA VAL A 128 -6.35 2.47 -3.99
C VAL A 128 -5.94 1.94 -2.62
N MET A 129 -4.68 1.62 -2.46
CA MET A 129 -4.09 1.24 -1.17
C MET A 129 -3.29 2.40 -0.58
N GLY A 130 -3.49 2.62 0.70
CA GLY A 130 -2.67 3.51 1.51
C GLY A 130 -1.42 2.81 2.08
N PRO A 131 -0.75 3.45 3.04
CA PRO A 131 0.50 2.96 3.64
C PRO A 131 0.34 1.76 4.59
N GLY A 132 -0.85 1.19 4.72
CA GLY A 132 -1.14 0.10 5.65
C GLY A 132 -1.98 0.54 6.85
N GLY A 133 -2.19 -0.37 7.81
CA GLY A 133 -2.94 -0.09 9.03
C GLY A 133 -2.14 0.73 10.05
N VAL A 134 -2.85 1.39 10.96
CA VAL A 134 -2.24 2.23 12.00
C VAL A 134 -1.32 1.40 12.91
N LEU A 135 -1.80 0.25 13.36
CA LEU A 135 -1.03 -0.64 14.24
C LEU A 135 0.23 -1.21 13.54
N GLU A 136 0.09 -1.64 12.28
CA GLU A 136 1.21 -2.16 11.50
C GLU A 136 2.30 -1.11 11.30
N ASN A 137 1.91 0.12 11.00
CA ASN A 137 2.88 1.22 10.87
C ASN A 137 3.49 1.60 12.22
N CYS A 138 2.71 1.61 13.30
CA CYS A 138 3.24 1.83 14.64
C CYS A 138 4.30 0.77 14.99
N ILE A 139 4.00 -0.52 14.79
CA ILE A 139 4.96 -1.62 15.01
C ILE A 139 6.21 -1.45 14.13
N SER A 140 6.04 -1.06 12.87
CA SER A 140 7.15 -0.84 11.94
C SER A 140 8.08 0.29 12.40
N LEU A 141 7.53 1.37 12.97
CA LEU A 141 8.29 2.54 13.39
C LEU A 141 8.92 2.37 14.78
N VAL A 142 8.21 1.71 15.68
CA VAL A 142 8.60 1.61 17.12
C VAL A 142 9.29 0.27 17.42
N GLY A 143 8.96 -0.80 16.69
CA GLY A 143 9.30 -2.18 17.03
C GLY A 143 8.29 -2.79 18.01
N PHE A 144 7.95 -4.07 17.82
CA PHE A 144 6.89 -4.71 18.62
C PHE A 144 7.23 -4.77 20.11
N ASP A 145 8.43 -5.22 20.47
CA ASP A 145 8.83 -5.35 21.89
C ASP A 145 8.91 -3.97 22.55
N ASN A 146 9.47 -2.98 21.84
CA ASN A 146 9.56 -1.62 22.36
C ASN A 146 8.17 -0.99 22.54
N LEU A 147 7.24 -1.22 21.59
CA LEU A 147 5.86 -0.77 21.72
C LEU A 147 5.19 -1.37 22.98
N CYS A 148 5.40 -2.66 23.25
CA CYS A 148 4.88 -3.31 24.45
C CYS A 148 5.42 -2.67 25.74
N MET A 149 6.72 -2.33 25.78
CA MET A 149 7.32 -1.65 26.93
C MET A 149 6.81 -0.21 27.06
N MET A 150 6.76 0.54 25.96
CA MET A 150 6.30 1.93 25.95
C MET A 150 4.81 2.07 26.33
N LEU A 151 3.99 1.06 26.06
CA LEU A 151 2.60 1.04 26.54
C LEU A 151 2.50 1.07 28.08
N TYR A 152 3.57 0.67 28.78
CA TYR A 152 3.66 0.73 30.22
C TYR A 152 4.41 1.99 30.71
N ASP A 153 5.54 2.31 30.08
CA ASP A 153 6.48 3.33 30.54
C ASP A 153 6.14 4.75 30.02
N ASP A 154 5.64 4.88 28.77
CA ASP A 154 5.33 6.16 28.11
C ASP A 154 4.09 6.04 27.19
N ARG A 155 2.94 5.90 27.79
CA ARG A 155 1.66 5.75 27.06
C ARG A 155 1.29 6.99 26.25
N GLU A 156 1.77 8.16 26.66
CA GLU A 156 1.52 9.42 25.97
C GLU A 156 2.23 9.41 24.60
N LEU A 157 3.51 9.04 24.57
CA LEU A 157 4.24 8.91 23.33
C LEU A 157 3.61 7.88 22.37
N VAL A 158 3.17 6.74 22.89
CA VAL A 158 2.44 5.74 22.08
C VAL A 158 1.16 6.35 21.49
N GLY A 159 0.40 7.09 22.29
CA GLY A 159 -0.81 7.80 21.83
C GLY A 159 -0.49 8.76 20.68
N ASP A 160 0.55 9.57 20.82
CA ASP A 160 0.98 10.54 19.81
C ASP A 160 1.43 9.84 18.49
N VAL A 161 2.13 8.70 18.59
CA VAL A 161 2.50 7.90 17.41
C VAL A 161 1.26 7.39 16.68
N PHE A 162 0.28 6.85 17.43
CA PHE A 162 -0.97 6.37 16.84
C PHE A 162 -1.76 7.50 16.18
N GLU A 163 -1.88 8.66 16.85
CA GLU A 163 -2.57 9.84 16.32
C GLU A 163 -1.88 10.40 15.07
N ARG A 164 -0.54 10.37 15.06
CA ARG A 164 0.23 10.90 13.92
C ARG A 164 0.13 10.01 12.67
N ILE A 165 -0.07 8.71 12.85
CA ILE A 165 -0.25 7.74 11.75
C ILE A 165 -1.70 7.75 11.24
N GLY A 166 -2.70 7.89 12.13
CA GLY A 166 -4.15 7.81 11.84
C GLY A 166 -4.74 9.09 11.34
#